data_ee0186dd5317557a7e617d98c1a43e59
#
_entry.id   ee0186dd5317557a7e617d98c1a43e59
#
_cell.length_a   1.000
_cell.length_b   1.000
_cell.length_c   1.000
_cell.angle_alpha   90.00
_cell.angle_beta   90.00
_cell.angle_gamma   90.00
#
_symmetry.space_group_name_H-M   'P 1'
#
loop_
_entity.id
_entity.type
_entity.pdbx_description
1 polymer ?
#
loop_
_entity_poly.entity_id
_entity_poly.type
_entity_poly.pdbx_seq_one_letter_code
_entity_poly.pdbx_strand_id
1 'polypeptide(L)'
;AFDRITENAYIGSDWYMVGADRNAWQQGFVTPYAMSESREDFVENIAVYITNTKDYWNNMLQNAGENGRALIKQKFEIVYSYMEQTWGINLDELREIVLRRQDDIANGNVDLSIIE
;
A
#
# COMPACT_ATOMS: atom_id res chain seq x y z
N ALA A 1 -3.58 17.47 -3.32
CA ALA A 1 -3.55 16.89 -1.99
C ALA A 1 -2.57 15.73 -1.91
N PHE A 2 -2.98 14.52 -2.31
CA PHE A 2 -2.10 13.35 -2.22
C PHE A 2 -0.78 13.54 -2.97
N ASP A 3 -0.84 13.99 -4.19
CA ASP A 3 0.30 14.15 -5.08
C ASP A 3 1.32 15.20 -4.60
N ARG A 4 0.94 16.04 -3.64
CA ARG A 4 1.81 17.09 -3.14
C ARG A 4 2.57 16.73 -1.87
N ILE A 5 2.16 15.69 -1.17
CA ILE A 5 2.75 15.32 0.12
C ILE A 5 4.24 15.02 -0.01
N THR A 6 4.63 14.27 -1.04
CA THR A 6 6.03 13.96 -1.33
C THR A 6 6.39 14.27 -2.77
N GLU A 7 5.88 15.38 -3.32
CA GLU A 7 6.02 15.71 -4.74
C GLU A 7 7.47 15.79 -5.21
N ASN A 8 8.39 16.17 -4.34
CA ASN A 8 9.80 16.32 -4.70
C ASN A 8 10.61 15.03 -4.58
N ALA A 9 9.98 13.95 -4.13
CA ALA A 9 10.65 12.67 -3.91
C ALA A 9 10.38 11.65 -5.00
N TYR A 10 9.50 11.95 -5.97
CA TYR A 10 9.24 11.03 -7.07
C TYR A 10 10.42 11.01 -8.03
N ILE A 11 10.87 9.80 -8.40
CA ILE A 11 12.10 9.60 -9.19
C ILE A 11 11.86 8.89 -10.52
N GLY A 12 10.61 8.73 -10.92
CA GLY A 12 10.27 8.15 -12.23
C GLY A 12 10.83 6.74 -12.42
N SER A 13 11.40 6.50 -13.57
CA SER A 13 11.90 5.18 -13.95
C SER A 13 13.10 4.69 -13.12
N ASP A 14 13.67 5.53 -12.28
CA ASP A 14 14.80 5.15 -11.42
C ASP A 14 14.37 4.46 -10.11
N TRP A 15 13.09 4.21 -9.92
CA TRP A 15 12.55 3.61 -8.69
C TRP A 15 13.25 2.29 -8.30
N TYR A 16 13.68 1.51 -9.28
CA TYR A 16 14.33 0.23 -9.02
C TYR A 16 15.69 0.37 -8.32
N MET A 17 16.25 1.57 -8.31
CA MET A 17 17.54 1.85 -7.67
C MET A 17 17.41 2.14 -6.17
N VAL A 18 16.18 2.22 -5.65
CA VAL A 18 15.94 2.51 -4.23
C VAL A 18 16.49 1.40 -3.33
N GLY A 19 16.41 0.15 -3.78
CA GLY A 19 16.90 -0.99 -3.02
C GLY A 19 15.84 -1.56 -2.09
N ALA A 20 16.15 -1.70 -0.81
CA ALA A 20 15.25 -2.33 0.16
C ALA A 20 13.99 -1.50 0.40
N ASP A 21 12.88 -2.18 0.70
CA ASP A 21 11.60 -1.53 0.99
C ASP A 21 11.70 -0.48 2.10
N ARG A 22 12.49 -0.75 3.12
CA ARG A 22 12.70 0.19 4.23
C ARG A 22 13.16 1.56 3.75
N ASN A 23 13.99 1.62 2.71
CA ASN A 23 14.47 2.89 2.16
C ASN A 23 13.29 3.73 1.64
N ALA A 24 12.32 3.08 1.00
CA ALA A 24 11.10 3.76 0.54
C ALA A 24 10.24 4.18 1.73
N TRP A 25 10.07 3.31 2.72
CA TRP A 25 9.27 3.62 3.91
C TRP A 25 9.76 4.90 4.61
N GLN A 26 11.07 5.04 4.76
CA GLN A 26 11.67 6.18 5.45
C GLN A 26 11.44 7.49 4.72
N GLN A 27 11.12 7.42 3.44
CA GLN A 27 10.82 8.59 2.63
C GLN A 27 9.31 8.83 2.44
N GLY A 28 8.47 8.01 3.07
CA GLY A 28 7.02 8.17 3.01
C GLY A 28 6.33 7.35 1.94
N PHE A 29 6.98 6.30 1.45
CA PHE A 29 6.44 5.43 0.39
C PHE A 29 6.33 4.00 0.89
N VAL A 30 5.26 3.30 0.49
CA VAL A 30 5.03 1.92 0.93
C VAL A 30 5.89 0.89 0.19
N THR A 31 6.36 1.24 -1.00
CA THR A 31 7.26 0.41 -1.82
C THR A 31 8.19 1.30 -2.62
N PRO A 32 9.32 0.75 -3.14
CA PRO A 32 10.14 1.49 -4.10
C PRO A 32 9.36 1.90 -5.36
N TYR A 33 8.47 1.03 -5.86
CA TYR A 33 7.69 1.34 -7.06
C TYR A 33 6.77 2.55 -6.86
N ALA A 34 6.29 2.76 -5.63
CA ALA A 34 5.48 3.94 -5.32
C ALA A 34 6.24 5.24 -5.56
N MET A 35 7.58 5.20 -5.51
CA MET A 35 8.40 6.38 -5.76
C MET A 35 8.49 6.76 -7.24
N SER A 36 7.94 5.95 -8.13
CA SER A 36 7.99 6.24 -9.57
C SER A 36 7.16 7.48 -9.93
N GLU A 37 5.90 7.52 -9.47
CA GLU A 37 5.03 8.68 -9.70
C GLU A 37 3.83 8.63 -8.75
N SER A 38 3.13 9.76 -8.62
CA SER A 38 2.04 9.88 -7.63
C SER A 38 0.89 8.90 -7.88
N ARG A 39 0.58 8.60 -9.13
CA ARG A 39 -0.48 7.66 -9.47
C ARG A 39 -0.15 6.26 -9.00
N GLU A 40 1.10 5.83 -9.18
CA GLU A 40 1.56 4.53 -8.70
C GLU A 40 1.62 4.48 -7.17
N ASP A 41 2.02 5.59 -6.55
CA ASP A 41 2.04 5.73 -5.10
C ASP A 41 0.64 5.51 -4.52
N PHE A 42 -0.37 6.14 -5.10
CA PHE A 42 -1.76 6.00 -4.67
C PHE A 42 -2.22 4.53 -4.74
N VAL A 43 -1.97 3.89 -5.88
CA VAL A 43 -2.38 2.50 -6.11
C VAL A 43 -1.60 1.54 -5.20
N GLU A 44 -0.29 1.78 -5.01
CA GLU A 44 0.53 0.93 -4.15
C GLU A 44 0.11 1.00 -2.69
N ASN A 45 -0.36 2.16 -2.21
CA ASN A 45 -0.92 2.25 -0.86
C ASN A 45 -2.09 1.29 -0.68
N ILE A 46 -2.98 1.21 -1.67
CA ILE A 46 -4.11 0.28 -1.64
C ILE A 46 -3.61 -1.16 -1.69
N ALA A 47 -2.75 -1.47 -2.66
CA ALA A 47 -2.28 -2.84 -2.88
C ALA A 47 -1.56 -3.41 -1.66
N VAL A 48 -0.64 -2.66 -1.08
CA VAL A 48 0.11 -3.11 0.10
C VAL A 48 -0.84 -3.30 1.29
N TYR A 49 -1.79 -2.38 1.47
CA TYR A 49 -2.71 -2.45 2.60
C TYR A 49 -3.61 -3.68 2.55
N ILE A 50 -4.14 -4.03 1.37
CA ILE A 50 -5.12 -5.12 1.26
C ILE A 50 -4.48 -6.50 1.07
N THR A 51 -3.21 -6.57 0.68
CA THR A 51 -2.53 -7.85 0.44
C THR A 51 -1.65 -8.30 1.61
N ASN A 52 -1.58 -7.49 2.67
CA ASN A 52 -0.77 -7.79 3.85
C ASN A 52 -1.60 -7.67 5.12
N THR A 53 -1.10 -8.28 6.21
CA THR A 53 -1.76 -8.22 7.51
C THR A 53 -1.60 -6.85 8.15
N LYS A 54 -2.44 -6.58 9.16
CA LYS A 54 -2.29 -5.39 9.99
C LYS A 54 -0.93 -5.35 10.68
N ASP A 55 -0.42 -6.49 11.08
CA ASP A 55 0.90 -6.59 11.71
C ASP A 55 2.00 -6.13 10.76
N TYR A 56 1.91 -6.52 9.49
CA TYR A 56 2.85 -6.05 8.46
C TYR A 56 2.79 -4.52 8.32
N TRP A 57 1.57 -3.98 8.21
CA TRP A 57 1.36 -2.54 8.06
C TRP A 57 1.94 -1.77 9.24
N ASN A 58 1.67 -2.22 10.45
CA ASN A 58 2.17 -1.58 11.66
C ASN A 58 3.70 -1.69 11.76
N ASN A 59 4.26 -2.83 11.37
CA ASN A 59 5.71 -3.01 11.32
C ASN A 59 6.37 -2.05 10.34
N MET A 60 5.75 -1.86 9.17
CA MET A 60 6.22 -0.90 8.18
C MET A 60 6.24 0.51 8.76
N LEU A 61 5.15 0.94 9.38
CA LEU A 61 5.06 2.26 10.00
C LEU A 61 6.12 2.46 11.07
N GLN A 62 6.35 1.43 11.88
CA GLN A 62 7.36 1.48 12.95
C GLN A 62 8.77 1.63 12.38
N ASN A 63 9.07 0.91 11.31
CA ASN A 63 10.40 0.93 10.68
C ASN A 63 10.61 2.09 9.73
N ALA A 64 9.56 2.84 9.39
CA ALA A 64 9.66 4.03 8.55
C ALA A 64 10.29 5.22 9.27
N GLY A 65 10.40 5.15 10.59
CA GLY A 65 10.87 6.27 11.39
C GLY A 65 9.77 7.31 11.55
N GLU A 66 10.03 8.33 12.34
CA GLU A 66 9.03 9.34 12.67
C GLU A 66 8.54 10.10 11.44
N ASN A 67 9.47 10.55 10.60
CA ASN A 67 9.12 11.33 9.41
C ASN A 67 8.41 10.48 8.36
N GLY A 68 8.96 9.32 8.04
CA GLY A 68 8.34 8.41 7.06
C GLY A 68 6.96 7.95 7.49
N ARG A 69 6.80 7.64 8.78
CA ARG A 69 5.50 7.24 9.34
C ARG A 69 4.46 8.33 9.17
N ALA A 70 4.82 9.57 9.48
CA ALA A 70 3.89 10.70 9.35
C ALA A 70 3.44 10.87 7.91
N LEU A 71 4.37 10.78 6.96
CA LEU A 71 4.06 10.92 5.54
C LEU A 71 3.16 9.80 5.03
N ILE A 72 3.46 8.56 5.39
CA ILE A 72 2.64 7.40 4.98
C ILE A 72 1.22 7.54 5.55
N LYS A 73 1.11 7.93 6.82
CA LYS A 73 -0.21 8.11 7.44
C LYS A 73 -1.03 9.20 6.77
N GLN A 74 -0.42 10.33 6.41
CA GLN A 74 -1.10 11.40 5.69
C GLN A 74 -1.62 10.90 4.35
N LYS A 75 -0.78 10.21 3.60
CA LYS A 75 -1.17 9.66 2.30
C LYS A 75 -2.30 8.65 2.44
N PHE A 76 -2.16 7.73 3.38
CA PHE A 76 -3.14 6.66 3.54
C PHE A 76 -4.49 7.18 3.99
N GLU A 77 -4.52 8.21 4.81
CA GLU A 77 -5.78 8.83 5.22
C GLU A 77 -6.57 9.35 4.01
N ILE A 78 -5.88 9.96 3.06
CA ILE A 78 -6.50 10.44 1.83
C ILE A 78 -6.99 9.27 0.98
N VAL A 79 -6.17 8.24 0.83
CA VAL A 79 -6.52 7.04 0.05
C VAL A 79 -7.74 6.34 0.65
N TYR A 80 -7.74 6.13 1.95
CA TYR A 80 -8.81 5.46 2.67
C TYR A 80 -10.14 6.20 2.49
N SER A 81 -10.12 7.51 2.71
CA SER A 81 -11.31 8.35 2.57
C SER A 81 -11.81 8.40 1.14
N TYR A 82 -10.90 8.50 0.18
CA TYR A 82 -11.27 8.53 -1.25
C TYR A 82 -11.98 7.24 -1.66
N MET A 83 -11.43 6.10 -1.30
CA MET A 83 -12.02 4.82 -1.66
C MET A 83 -13.41 4.66 -1.04
N GLU A 84 -13.57 5.07 0.21
CA GLU A 84 -14.84 4.96 0.90
C GLU A 84 -15.89 5.91 0.32
N GLN A 85 -15.52 7.17 0.12
CA GLN A 85 -16.48 8.21 -0.30
C GLN A 85 -16.80 8.15 -1.79
N THR A 86 -15.82 7.83 -2.63
CA THR A 86 -16.00 7.84 -4.08
C THR A 86 -16.49 6.50 -4.60
N TRP A 87 -16.00 5.38 -4.04
CA TRP A 87 -16.30 4.04 -4.53
C TRP A 87 -17.12 3.20 -3.56
N GLY A 88 -17.34 3.69 -2.35
CA GLY A 88 -18.06 2.92 -1.33
C GLY A 88 -17.28 1.69 -0.87
N ILE A 89 -15.96 1.70 -1.00
CA ILE A 89 -15.11 0.57 -0.64
C ILE A 89 -14.41 0.84 0.68
N ASN A 90 -14.65 -0.03 1.67
CA ASN A 90 -13.91 -0.01 2.92
C ASN A 90 -12.68 -0.90 2.77
N LEU A 91 -11.47 -0.33 2.91
CA LEU A 91 -10.24 -1.05 2.68
C LEU A 91 -9.98 -2.15 3.70
N ASP A 92 -10.46 -2.01 4.94
CA ASP A 92 -10.33 -3.06 5.94
C ASP A 92 -11.15 -4.29 5.58
N GLU A 93 -12.37 -4.08 5.11
CA GLU A 93 -13.23 -5.18 4.65
C GLU A 93 -12.62 -5.86 3.41
N LEU A 94 -12.10 -5.05 2.49
CA LEU A 94 -11.47 -5.59 1.29
C LEU A 94 -10.23 -6.42 1.64
N ARG A 95 -9.43 -5.97 2.62
CA ARG A 95 -8.29 -6.74 3.11
C ARG A 95 -8.74 -8.12 3.61
N GLU A 96 -9.79 -8.18 4.41
CA GLU A 96 -10.29 -9.46 4.93
C GLU A 96 -10.64 -10.42 3.81
N ILE A 97 -11.30 -9.93 2.77
CA ILE A 97 -11.67 -10.75 1.61
C ILE A 97 -10.45 -11.25 0.88
N VAL A 98 -9.48 -10.37 0.61
CA VAL A 98 -8.26 -10.71 -0.14
C VAL A 98 -7.43 -11.73 0.63
N LEU A 99 -7.20 -11.49 1.92
CA LEU A 99 -6.38 -12.39 2.74
C LEU A 99 -7.04 -13.74 2.93
N ARG A 100 -8.35 -13.78 3.06
CA ARG A 100 -9.08 -15.04 3.16
C ARG A 100 -8.92 -15.85 1.88
N ARG A 101 -9.01 -15.21 0.72
CA ARG A 101 -8.83 -15.88 -0.57
C ARG A 101 -7.41 -16.42 -0.73
N GLN A 102 -6.41 -15.63 -0.33
CA GLN A 102 -5.03 -16.08 -0.38
C GLN A 102 -4.80 -17.30 0.51
N ASP A 103 -5.38 -17.29 1.70
CA ASP A 103 -5.28 -18.40 2.64
C ASP A 103 -5.98 -19.65 2.10
N ASP A 104 -7.17 -19.51 1.55
CA ASP A 104 -7.91 -20.61 0.96
C ASP A 104 -7.16 -21.25 -0.19
N ILE A 105 -6.55 -20.46 -1.06
CA ILE A 105 -5.75 -20.97 -2.17
C ILE A 105 -4.51 -21.70 -1.65
N ALA A 106 -3.84 -21.15 -0.66
CA ALA A 106 -2.65 -21.76 -0.06
C ALA A 106 -2.97 -23.11 0.60
N ASN A 107 -4.18 -23.24 1.16
CA ASN A 107 -4.63 -24.46 1.82
C ASN A 107 -5.36 -25.43 0.88
N GLY A 108 -5.48 -25.08 -0.41
CA GLY A 108 -6.14 -25.95 -1.38
C GLY A 108 -7.66 -26.02 -1.22
N ASN A 109 -8.26 -25.05 -0.54
CA ASN A 109 -9.70 -25.02 -0.26
C ASN A 109 -10.52 -24.36 -1.36
N VAL A 110 -9.88 -23.82 -2.38
CA VAL A 110 -10.54 -23.12 -3.47
C VAL A 110 -10.48 -23.95 -4.73
N ASP A 111 -11.65 -24.19 -5.34
CA ASP A 111 -11.74 -24.79 -6.65
C ASP A 111 -11.49 -23.70 -7.69
N LEU A 112 -10.36 -23.77 -8.36
CA LEU A 112 -9.93 -22.75 -9.31
C LEU A 112 -10.85 -22.64 -10.51
N SER A 113 -11.61 -23.70 -10.83
CA SER A 113 -12.55 -23.66 -11.95
C SER A 113 -13.73 -22.72 -11.69
N ILE A 114 -14.02 -22.41 -10.44
CA ILE A 114 -15.11 -21.51 -10.05
C ILE A 114 -14.68 -20.04 -10.16
N ILE A 115 -13.38 -19.79 -10.07
CA ILE A 115 -12.84 -18.42 -10.04
C ILE A 115 -12.73 -17.83 -11.45
N GLU A 116 -12.62 -18.67 -12.44
CA GLU A 116 -12.59 -18.26 -13.83
C GLU A 116 -13.99 -17.83 -14.34
#